data_512fa3e45b251a755b922b7366334c3e
#
_entry.id   512fa3e45b251a755b922b7366334c3e
#
_cell.length_a   1.000
_cell.length_b   1.000
_cell.length_c   1.000
_cell.angle_alpha   90.00
_cell.angle_beta   90.00
_cell.angle_gamma   90.00
#
_symmetry.space_group_name_H-M   'P 1'
#
loop_
_entity.id
_entity.type
_entity.pdbx_description
1 polymer ?
#
loop_
_entity_poly.entity_id
_entity_poly.type
_entity_poly.pdbx_seq_one_letter_code
_entity_poly.pdbx_strand_id
1 'polypeptide(L)'
;AVDYPQRHSRFDVVYHLLSMTKNLRVRVKLHTDEDTAVPTVTTVFPCADWYEREVFDMYGVFFDGHPDLRRILTDYGFHGHPLRKDFPMTGYVELRYDDELKRVVYEPVKAVEFRNWDFLSPWEGAQYLLPGDEKAETK
;
A
#
# COMPACT_ATOMS: atom_id res chain seq x y z
N ALA A 1 -8.78 0.86 -3.93
CA ALA A 1 -9.37 -0.07 -2.94
C ALA A 1 -9.02 0.35 -1.52
N VAL A 2 -9.65 -0.29 -0.53
CA VAL A 2 -9.37 -0.10 0.91
C VAL A 2 -9.37 -1.47 1.58
N ASP A 3 -8.42 -1.70 2.49
CA ASP A 3 -8.28 -2.93 3.24
C ASP A 3 -8.84 -2.75 4.66
N TYR A 4 -9.73 -3.66 5.08
CA TYR A 4 -10.34 -3.74 6.42
C TYR A 4 -10.15 -5.14 7.00
N PRO A 5 -8.99 -5.45 7.60
CA PRO A 5 -8.64 -6.80 8.05
C PRO A 5 -9.63 -7.45 9.02
N GLN A 6 -10.42 -6.63 9.74
CA GLN A 6 -11.38 -7.11 10.73
C GLN A 6 -12.70 -7.60 10.13
N ARG A 7 -12.93 -7.39 8.81
CA ARG A 7 -14.16 -7.78 8.14
C ARG A 7 -14.01 -9.12 7.43
N HIS A 8 -15.09 -9.85 7.28
CA HIS A 8 -15.12 -11.06 6.46
C HIS A 8 -14.86 -10.71 4.99
N SER A 9 -15.61 -9.74 4.42
CA SER A 9 -15.29 -9.15 3.12
C SER A 9 -14.26 -8.04 3.35
N ARG A 10 -13.00 -8.42 3.27
CA ARG A 10 -11.85 -7.63 3.68
C ARG A 10 -11.66 -6.36 2.85
N PHE A 11 -11.91 -6.43 1.54
CA PHE A 11 -11.61 -5.34 0.64
C PHE A 11 -12.84 -4.59 0.16
N ASP A 12 -12.76 -3.26 0.18
CA ASP A 12 -13.70 -2.39 -0.53
C ASP A 12 -13.05 -1.93 -1.84
N VAL A 13 -13.58 -2.37 -2.97
CA VAL A 13 -13.24 -1.79 -4.28
C VAL A 13 -14.17 -0.63 -4.55
N VAL A 14 -13.63 0.54 -4.83
CA VAL A 14 -14.39 1.78 -4.92
C VAL A 14 -14.23 2.41 -6.31
N TYR A 15 -15.35 2.64 -6.97
CA TYR A 15 -15.41 3.36 -8.24
C TYR A 15 -16.06 4.73 -8.05
N HIS A 16 -15.40 5.76 -8.56
CA HIS A 16 -15.92 7.12 -8.61
C HIS A 16 -16.26 7.47 -10.05
N LEU A 17 -17.54 7.64 -10.32
CA LEU A 17 -18.05 7.99 -11.64
C LEU A 17 -18.43 9.47 -11.66
N LEU A 18 -18.10 10.14 -12.75
CA LEU A 18 -18.41 11.54 -12.98
C LEU A 18 -19.20 11.69 -14.29
N SER A 19 -20.40 12.28 -14.21
CA SER A 19 -21.13 12.75 -15.38
C SER A 19 -20.84 14.23 -15.61
N MET A 20 -20.13 14.55 -16.68
CA MET A 20 -19.81 15.93 -17.04
C MET A 20 -21.07 16.72 -17.45
N THR A 21 -22.00 16.06 -18.14
CA THR A 21 -23.22 16.71 -18.64
C THR A 21 -24.22 17.03 -17.53
N LYS A 22 -24.31 16.17 -16.52
CA LYS A 22 -25.24 16.33 -15.39
C LYS A 22 -24.59 16.92 -14.14
N ASN A 23 -23.27 17.14 -14.17
CA ASN A 23 -22.45 17.56 -13.02
C ASN A 23 -22.75 16.70 -11.76
N LEU A 24 -22.86 15.39 -11.96
CA LEU A 24 -23.22 14.43 -10.93
C LEU A 24 -22.06 13.47 -10.70
N ARG A 25 -21.77 13.22 -9.43
CA ARG A 25 -20.79 12.21 -9.01
C ARG A 25 -21.47 11.05 -8.30
N VAL A 26 -21.10 9.84 -8.67
CA VAL A 26 -21.60 8.61 -8.06
C VAL A 26 -20.42 7.81 -7.55
N ARG A 27 -20.54 7.31 -6.32
CA ARG A 27 -19.57 6.36 -5.73
C ARG A 27 -20.24 5.01 -5.64
N VAL A 28 -19.63 4.03 -6.29
CA VAL A 28 -20.00 2.61 -6.19
C VAL A 28 -18.96 1.92 -5.33
N LYS A 29 -19.40 1.19 -4.32
CA LYS A 29 -18.55 0.34 -3.49
C LYS A 29 -18.95 -1.11 -3.67
N LEU A 30 -17.95 -1.95 -3.81
CA LEU A 30 -18.09 -3.39 -3.91
C LEU A 30 -17.24 -4.03 -2.81
N HIS A 31 -17.82 -4.97 -2.08
CA HIS A 31 -17.12 -5.68 -1.02
C HIS A 31 -16.67 -7.03 -1.54
N THR A 32 -15.41 -7.36 -1.34
CA THR A 32 -14.82 -8.64 -1.75
C THR A 32 -13.83 -9.15 -0.70
N ASP A 33 -13.48 -10.40 -0.81
CA ASP A 33 -12.43 -11.06 -0.03
C ASP A 33 -11.22 -11.41 -0.90
N GLU A 34 -10.32 -12.24 -0.37
CA GLU A 34 -9.09 -12.62 -1.07
C GLU A 34 -9.35 -13.61 -2.21
N ASP A 35 -10.43 -14.39 -2.12
CA ASP A 35 -10.72 -15.48 -3.05
C ASP A 35 -11.78 -15.13 -4.09
N THR A 36 -12.56 -14.08 -3.84
CA THR A 36 -13.67 -13.68 -4.73
C THR A 36 -13.22 -12.66 -5.76
N ALA A 37 -13.22 -13.07 -7.04
CA ALA A 37 -12.90 -12.16 -8.14
C ALA A 37 -13.99 -11.11 -8.38
N VAL A 38 -13.58 -9.91 -8.73
CA VAL A 38 -14.44 -8.78 -9.10
C VAL A 38 -14.58 -8.73 -10.62
N PRO A 39 -15.78 -8.60 -11.20
CA PRO A 39 -15.92 -8.41 -12.63
C PRO A 39 -15.21 -7.13 -13.09
N THR A 40 -14.43 -7.21 -14.17
CA THR A 40 -13.79 -6.04 -14.76
C THR A 40 -14.80 -5.05 -15.32
N VAL A 41 -14.51 -3.76 -15.23
CA VAL A 41 -15.29 -2.71 -15.88
C VAL A 41 -14.59 -2.13 -17.11
N THR A 42 -13.49 -2.73 -17.55
CA THR A 42 -12.69 -2.26 -18.69
C THR A 42 -13.46 -2.25 -20.01
N THR A 43 -14.43 -3.14 -20.16
CA THR A 43 -15.32 -3.18 -21.35
C THR A 43 -16.20 -1.95 -21.49
N VAL A 44 -16.55 -1.31 -20.38
CA VAL A 44 -17.36 -0.09 -20.33
C VAL A 44 -16.49 1.16 -20.20
N PHE A 45 -15.44 1.06 -19.40
CA PHE A 45 -14.51 2.15 -19.11
C PHE A 45 -13.07 1.69 -19.37
N PRO A 46 -12.53 1.87 -20.57
CA PRO A 46 -11.15 1.44 -20.89
C PRO A 46 -10.08 2.03 -19.97
N CYS A 47 -10.31 3.21 -19.38
CA CYS A 47 -9.40 3.81 -18.40
C CYS A 47 -9.27 2.98 -17.11
N ALA A 48 -10.20 2.07 -16.83
CA ALA A 48 -10.15 1.21 -15.65
C ALA A 48 -9.02 0.16 -15.71
N ASP A 49 -8.49 -0.16 -16.89
CA ASP A 49 -7.43 -1.16 -17.09
C ASP A 49 -6.28 -0.96 -16.08
N TRP A 50 -5.65 0.20 -16.10
CA TRP A 50 -4.52 0.47 -15.22
C TRP A 50 -4.91 0.58 -13.75
N TYR A 51 -6.08 1.12 -13.44
CA TYR A 51 -6.58 1.21 -12.07
C TYR A 51 -6.89 -0.17 -11.47
N GLU A 52 -7.44 -1.08 -12.26
CA GLU A 52 -7.68 -2.45 -11.81
C GLU A 52 -6.36 -3.21 -11.61
N ARG A 53 -5.39 -3.01 -12.49
CA ARG A 53 -4.03 -3.54 -12.32
C ARG A 53 -3.34 -3.00 -11.07
N GLU A 54 -3.51 -1.70 -10.75
CA GLU A 54 -3.01 -1.12 -9.52
C GLU A 54 -3.65 -1.77 -8.29
N VAL A 55 -4.96 -1.96 -8.30
CA VAL A 55 -5.67 -2.64 -7.19
C VAL A 55 -5.22 -4.09 -7.05
N PHE A 56 -5.05 -4.80 -8.15
CA PHE A 56 -4.49 -6.15 -8.16
C PHE A 56 -3.08 -6.18 -7.58
N ASP A 57 -2.21 -5.28 -7.99
CA ASP A 57 -0.82 -5.24 -7.54
C ASP A 57 -0.71 -4.89 -6.05
N MET A 58 -1.43 -3.86 -5.60
CA MET A 58 -1.33 -3.32 -4.24
C MET A 58 -2.12 -4.10 -3.19
N TYR A 59 -3.25 -4.70 -3.55
CA TYR A 59 -4.14 -5.41 -2.62
C TYR A 59 -4.33 -6.90 -2.92
N GLY A 60 -4.02 -7.34 -4.14
CA GLY A 60 -4.21 -8.72 -4.56
C GLY A 60 -5.65 -9.09 -4.90
N VAL A 61 -6.49 -8.12 -5.24
CA VAL A 61 -7.86 -8.37 -5.69
C VAL A 61 -7.85 -8.78 -7.15
N PHE A 62 -8.44 -9.92 -7.48
CA PHE A 62 -8.55 -10.41 -8.85
C PHE A 62 -9.71 -9.77 -9.59
N PHE A 63 -9.48 -9.45 -10.88
CA PHE A 63 -10.51 -8.93 -11.78
C PHE A 63 -10.80 -9.93 -12.90
N ASP A 64 -12.00 -10.53 -12.85
CA ASP A 64 -12.45 -11.48 -13.84
C ASP A 64 -12.74 -10.78 -15.17
N GLY A 65 -12.28 -11.37 -16.28
CA GLY A 65 -12.44 -10.82 -17.62
C GLY A 65 -11.51 -9.64 -17.94
N HIS A 66 -10.56 -9.30 -17.08
CA HIS A 66 -9.56 -8.26 -17.39
C HIS A 66 -8.62 -8.72 -18.52
N PRO A 67 -8.36 -7.88 -19.54
CA PRO A 67 -7.60 -8.29 -20.72
C PRO A 67 -6.12 -8.59 -20.46
N ASP A 68 -5.50 -7.94 -19.47
CA ASP A 68 -4.07 -8.07 -19.16
C ASP A 68 -3.82 -7.77 -17.69
N LEU A 69 -4.25 -8.67 -16.80
CA LEU A 69 -4.08 -8.51 -15.34
C LEU A 69 -2.67 -8.91 -14.90
N ARG A 70 -1.79 -7.93 -14.84
CA ARG A 70 -0.40 -8.07 -14.38
C ARG A 70 -0.02 -6.92 -13.47
N ARG A 71 1.02 -7.11 -12.66
CA ARG A 71 1.56 -6.06 -11.78
C ARG A 71 2.00 -4.83 -12.58
N ILE A 72 1.89 -3.65 -11.97
CA ILE A 72 2.18 -2.36 -12.62
C ILE A 72 3.12 -1.46 -11.82
N LEU A 73 3.06 -1.49 -10.50
CA LEU A 73 3.83 -0.60 -9.62
C LEU A 73 4.98 -1.29 -8.91
N THR A 74 4.85 -2.58 -8.61
CA THR A 74 5.91 -3.33 -7.95
C THR A 74 6.94 -3.85 -8.95
N ASP A 75 8.16 -4.06 -8.49
CA ASP A 75 9.25 -4.61 -9.30
C ASP A 75 9.00 -6.07 -9.68
N TYR A 76 9.73 -6.55 -10.69
CA TYR A 76 9.67 -7.96 -11.12
C TYR A 76 10.07 -8.89 -9.98
N GLY A 77 9.28 -9.93 -9.77
CA GLY A 77 9.53 -10.88 -8.68
C GLY A 77 9.19 -10.37 -7.28
N PHE A 78 8.53 -9.23 -7.15
CA PHE A 78 8.06 -8.74 -5.85
C PHE A 78 7.01 -9.67 -5.24
N HIS A 79 7.18 -10.01 -3.97
CA HIS A 79 6.27 -10.87 -3.22
C HIS A 79 5.41 -10.08 -2.26
N GLY A 80 4.10 -10.33 -2.29
CA GLY A 80 3.11 -9.68 -1.43
C GLY A 80 2.38 -8.50 -2.09
N HIS A 81 1.58 -7.82 -1.29
CA HIS A 81 0.71 -6.71 -1.70
C HIS A 81 0.89 -5.55 -0.73
N PRO A 82 1.66 -4.50 -1.10
CA PRO A 82 2.19 -3.51 -0.16
C PRO A 82 1.16 -2.65 0.55
N LEU A 83 -0.05 -2.49 0.00
CA LEU A 83 -1.10 -1.68 0.65
C LEU A 83 -2.04 -2.48 1.55
N ARG A 84 -1.84 -3.79 1.67
CA ARG A 84 -2.51 -4.57 2.71
C ARG A 84 -2.01 -4.16 4.10
N LYS A 85 -2.89 -4.10 5.09
CA LYS A 85 -2.55 -3.68 6.45
C LYS A 85 -1.65 -4.66 7.20
N ASP A 86 -1.62 -5.91 6.78
CA ASP A 86 -0.74 -6.97 7.31
C ASP A 86 0.65 -6.97 6.64
N PHE A 87 0.86 -6.20 5.57
CA PHE A 87 2.16 -6.05 4.96
C PHE A 87 3.00 -5.05 5.78
N PRO A 88 4.25 -5.38 6.17
CA PRO A 88 5.09 -4.49 6.96
C PRO A 88 5.48 -3.24 6.18
N MET A 89 5.47 -2.07 6.85
CA MET A 89 5.80 -0.79 6.21
C MET A 89 7.20 -0.75 5.58
N THR A 90 8.15 -1.43 6.20
CA THR A 90 9.54 -1.50 5.73
C THR A 90 9.77 -2.60 4.68
N GLY A 91 8.75 -3.45 4.43
CA GLY A 91 8.89 -4.64 3.59
C GLY A 91 9.71 -5.74 4.26
N TYR A 92 10.07 -6.76 3.48
CA TYR A 92 10.85 -7.92 3.97
C TYR A 92 12.30 -7.90 3.50
N VAL A 93 12.55 -7.26 2.36
CA VAL A 93 13.84 -7.21 1.71
C VAL A 93 14.17 -5.79 1.27
N GLU A 94 15.45 -5.48 1.29
CA GLU A 94 16.01 -4.24 0.75
C GLU A 94 17.01 -4.53 -0.36
N LEU A 95 17.22 -3.55 -1.21
CA LEU A 95 18.15 -3.65 -2.34
C LEU A 95 19.45 -2.94 -1.99
N ARG A 96 20.58 -3.63 -2.18
CA ARG A 96 21.92 -3.06 -2.04
C ARG A 96 22.74 -3.35 -3.29
N TYR A 97 23.52 -2.38 -3.72
CA TYR A 97 24.53 -2.64 -4.73
C TYR A 97 25.75 -3.32 -4.08
N ASP A 98 26.16 -4.45 -4.63
CA ASP A 98 27.35 -5.18 -4.20
C ASP A 98 28.50 -4.87 -5.15
N ASP A 99 29.54 -4.23 -4.62
CA ASP A 99 30.71 -3.80 -5.40
C ASP A 99 31.59 -4.97 -5.86
N GLU A 100 31.61 -6.06 -5.13
CA GLU A 100 32.38 -7.25 -5.48
C GLU A 100 31.70 -8.03 -6.60
N LEU A 101 30.39 -8.24 -6.47
CA LEU A 101 29.57 -8.95 -7.45
C LEU A 101 29.16 -8.07 -8.65
N LYS A 102 29.39 -6.74 -8.59
CA LYS A 102 29.00 -5.75 -9.61
C LYS A 102 27.51 -5.81 -9.98
N ARG A 103 26.64 -6.09 -9.01
CA ARG A 103 25.20 -6.21 -9.22
C ARG A 103 24.42 -5.79 -7.99
N VAL A 104 23.11 -5.52 -8.20
CA VAL A 104 22.16 -5.34 -7.11
C VAL A 104 21.82 -6.69 -6.49
N VAL A 105 21.85 -6.78 -5.17
CA VAL A 105 21.48 -7.95 -4.38
C VAL A 105 20.33 -7.62 -3.45
N TYR A 106 19.52 -8.64 -3.16
CA TYR A 106 18.45 -8.55 -2.17
C TYR A 106 19.00 -9.04 -0.82
N GLU A 107 18.77 -8.27 0.22
CA GLU A 107 19.11 -8.69 1.59
C GLU A 107 17.90 -8.43 2.53
N PRO A 108 17.81 -9.19 3.64
CA PRO A 108 16.75 -8.94 4.62
C PRO A 108 16.84 -7.52 5.18
N VAL A 109 15.69 -6.86 5.35
CA VAL A 109 15.62 -5.52 5.95
C VAL A 109 16.19 -5.55 7.37
N LYS A 110 17.15 -4.66 7.64
CA LYS A 110 17.77 -4.46 8.95
C LYS A 110 17.39 -3.11 9.58
N ALA A 111 16.44 -2.41 8.98
CA ALA A 111 16.01 -1.12 9.47
C ALA A 111 15.40 -1.21 10.88
N VAL A 112 15.67 -0.21 11.70
CA VAL A 112 15.04 -0.05 13.02
C VAL A 112 13.56 0.25 12.79
N GLU A 113 12.67 -0.45 13.50
CA GLU A 113 11.24 -0.19 13.40
C GLU A 113 10.91 1.25 13.80
N PHE A 114 10.28 1.97 12.89
CA PHE A 114 9.88 3.36 13.09
C PHE A 114 8.87 3.53 14.26
N ARG A 115 8.17 2.47 14.64
CA ARG A 115 7.19 2.46 15.74
C ARG A 115 7.76 2.73 17.12
N ASN A 116 9.07 2.54 17.30
CA ASN A 116 9.77 2.77 18.56
C ASN A 116 10.39 4.16 18.63
N TRP A 117 10.05 5.02 17.67
CA TRP A 117 10.47 6.41 17.70
C TRP A 117 9.75 7.13 18.84
N ASP A 118 10.51 7.74 19.72
CA ASP A 118 10.01 8.46 20.91
C ASP A 118 9.55 9.89 20.58
N PHE A 119 9.67 10.31 19.31
CA PHE A 119 9.39 11.66 18.84
C PHE A 119 10.19 12.78 19.54
N LEU A 120 11.25 12.44 20.26
CA LEU A 120 12.19 13.44 20.74
C LEU A 120 12.89 14.04 19.52
N SER A 121 12.53 15.27 19.19
CA SER A 121 13.14 15.98 18.09
C SER A 121 14.56 16.40 18.47
N PRO A 122 15.60 16.01 17.74
CA PRO A 122 16.95 16.48 17.99
C PRO A 122 17.12 17.99 17.75
N TRP A 123 16.12 18.61 17.10
CA TRP A 123 16.08 20.03 16.79
C TRP A 123 15.44 20.88 17.89
N GLU A 124 14.67 20.29 18.75
CA GLU A 124 14.02 20.94 19.87
C GLU A 124 14.96 21.04 21.07
N GLY A 125 16.20 21.10 20.90
CA GLY A 125 17.25 21.19 21.88
C GLY A 125 16.80 21.11 23.35
N ALA A 126 17.61 20.68 24.25
CA ALA A 126 17.32 20.46 25.67
C ALA A 126 16.73 21.67 26.45
N GLN A 127 16.26 22.69 25.76
CA GLN A 127 15.69 23.92 26.33
C GLN A 127 14.16 23.88 26.54
N TYR A 128 13.47 22.91 25.92
CA TYR A 128 12.03 22.77 26.03
C TYR A 128 11.67 21.40 26.61
N LEU A 129 11.34 21.39 27.90
CA LEU A 129 10.65 20.26 28.52
C LEU A 129 9.19 20.29 28.04
N LEU A 130 8.86 19.43 27.09
CA LEU A 130 7.47 19.21 26.67
C LEU A 130 6.77 18.25 27.63
N PRO A 131 5.44 18.35 27.81
CA PRO A 131 4.68 17.35 28.54
C PRO A 131 4.92 15.96 27.93
N GLY A 132 5.52 15.06 28.68
CA GLY A 132 5.94 13.73 28.22
C GLY A 132 7.46 13.52 28.21
N ASP A 133 8.25 14.57 28.37
CA ASP A 133 9.73 14.51 28.39
C ASP A 133 10.31 14.21 29.78
N GLU A 134 9.49 13.65 30.68
CA GLU A 134 9.91 13.32 32.03
C GLU A 134 11.11 12.37 32.07
N LYS A 135 11.37 11.64 30.99
CA LYS A 135 12.57 10.80 30.85
C LYS A 135 13.86 11.58 30.58
N ALA A 136 13.76 12.83 30.16
CA ALA A 136 14.92 13.68 29.89
C ALA A 136 15.58 14.21 31.18
N GLU A 137 14.86 14.21 32.31
CA GLU A 137 15.35 14.67 33.60
C GLU A 137 16.26 13.67 34.36
N THR A 138 16.42 12.47 33.84
CA THR A 138 17.15 11.38 34.52
C THR A 138 18.57 11.18 33.97
N LYS A 139 19.25 12.28 33.60
CA LYS A 139 20.70 12.23 33.31
C LYS A 139 21.50 13.14 34.22
#